data_cfec88375c2ac57a51a103d429b43849
#
_entry.id   cfec88375c2ac57a51a103d429b43849
#
_cell.length_a   1.000
_cell.length_b   1.000
_cell.length_c   1.000
_cell.angle_alpha   90.00
_cell.angle_beta   90.00
_cell.angle_gamma   90.00
#
_symmetry.space_group_name_H-M   'P 1'
#
loop_
_entity.id
_entity.type
_entity.pdbx_description
1 polymer ?
#
loop_
_entity_poly.entity_id
_entity_poly.type
_entity_poly.pdbx_seq_one_letter_code
_entity_poly.pdbx_strand_id
1 'polypeptide(L)'
;CQTSITPSCLKQMYNIGDYTPKVESGSTIGFSSFLGESAIYSDVFLFEEKFGIPTQNFTTVLINNGTDDQNTAHKNFGEADLDAENIVGIAHPLPFTQYITGGSPPFLPNIDQPTAADNQNEPYVPFFRYLLSQKEVPAVVSTSYGDEEDSVPREYATMTCNLIGLLGLRGISVIFSSGDIGVGAGCLGPDHKTVEFNAIFPATCPYLTSVGGTVDVTPEIAWEGSSGGFSKYFPRPSYQDKAVKTYMKTVSKQTKKYYGPYTNWEGRGFPDVAGHSVSPNYEVIYAGKQSASGGTSAAAPVWAAIVGLLNDARFRAGKPSLGWLNPLVYKYGPKVLTDITGGYAIGCDGNNTQSGKPEPAGSGIVPGARWNATAGWDPVTGYGTPDFGKLKDLVLS
;
A
#
# COMPACT_ATOMS: atom_id res chain seq x y z
N CYS A 1 20.30 -4.54 -9.80
CA CYS A 1 18.87 -4.70 -9.42
C CYS A 1 18.26 -6.05 -9.83
N GLN A 2 19.03 -6.93 -10.49
CA GLN A 2 18.52 -8.25 -10.94
C GLN A 2 18.52 -9.32 -9.84
N THR A 3 19.22 -9.10 -8.75
CA THR A 3 19.39 -10.08 -7.66
C THR A 3 18.76 -9.63 -6.35
N SER A 4 18.70 -8.34 -6.11
CA SER A 4 18.09 -7.72 -4.94
C SER A 4 17.75 -6.26 -5.23
N ILE A 5 16.73 -5.76 -4.55
CA ILE A 5 16.32 -4.35 -4.61
C ILE A 5 16.98 -3.58 -3.48
N THR A 6 17.66 -2.50 -3.85
CA THR A 6 18.35 -1.58 -2.95
C THR A 6 17.82 -0.15 -3.15
N PRO A 7 18.12 0.80 -2.25
CA PRO A 7 17.73 2.21 -2.47
C PRO A 7 18.20 2.78 -3.81
N SER A 8 19.41 2.43 -4.24
CA SER A 8 19.91 2.89 -5.55
C SER A 8 19.16 2.28 -6.73
N CYS A 9 18.72 1.01 -6.61
CA CYS A 9 17.85 0.38 -7.61
C CYS A 9 16.54 1.15 -7.77
N LEU A 10 15.86 1.44 -6.67
CA LEU A 10 14.59 2.16 -6.68
C LEU A 10 14.73 3.58 -7.25
N LYS A 11 15.81 4.30 -6.87
CA LYS A 11 16.11 5.62 -7.42
C LYS A 11 16.32 5.57 -8.94
N GLN A 12 16.93 4.51 -9.45
CA GLN A 12 17.12 4.31 -10.90
C GLN A 12 15.82 3.91 -11.59
N MET A 13 15.11 2.90 -11.06
CA MET A 13 13.86 2.38 -11.64
C MET A 13 12.80 3.49 -11.79
N TYR A 14 12.70 4.35 -10.78
CA TYR A 14 11.65 5.38 -10.71
C TYR A 14 12.12 6.78 -11.10
N ASN A 15 13.25 6.88 -11.81
CA ASN A 15 13.76 8.12 -12.37
C ASN A 15 13.90 9.25 -11.34
N ILE A 16 14.33 8.88 -10.11
CA ILE A 16 14.61 9.84 -9.03
C ILE A 16 16.00 10.48 -9.28
N GLY A 17 16.94 9.68 -9.79
CA GLY A 17 18.29 10.13 -10.10
C GLY A 17 19.03 10.64 -8.85
N ASP A 18 19.66 11.79 -8.98
CA ASP A 18 20.43 12.49 -7.96
C ASP A 18 19.61 13.52 -7.16
N TYR A 19 18.27 13.48 -7.28
CA TYR A 19 17.43 14.43 -6.56
C TYR A 19 17.67 14.33 -5.06
N THR A 20 18.08 15.43 -4.45
CA THR A 20 18.34 15.54 -3.02
C THR A 20 17.35 16.52 -2.39
N PRO A 21 16.44 16.03 -1.53
CA PRO A 21 15.50 16.90 -0.84
C PRO A 21 16.21 17.71 0.25
N LYS A 22 15.52 18.73 0.76
CA LYS A 22 16.05 19.63 1.80
C LYS A 22 15.14 19.61 3.04
N VAL A 23 15.72 19.38 4.21
CA VAL A 23 15.01 19.40 5.49
C VAL A 23 14.25 20.73 5.69
N GLU A 24 14.88 21.84 5.27
CA GLU A 24 14.32 23.19 5.41
C GLU A 24 13.07 23.41 4.56
N SER A 25 12.75 22.52 3.64
CA SER A 25 11.48 22.59 2.90
C SER A 25 10.26 22.40 3.79
N GLY A 26 10.42 21.65 4.90
CA GLY A 26 9.34 21.27 5.80
C GLY A 26 8.56 20.03 5.35
N SER A 27 8.99 19.34 4.29
CA SER A 27 8.39 18.06 3.92
C SER A 27 8.74 16.98 4.94
N THR A 28 7.73 16.26 5.42
CA THR A 28 7.88 15.16 6.38
C THR A 28 7.01 13.97 5.97
N ILE A 29 7.43 12.77 6.38
CA ILE A 29 6.77 11.52 6.05
C ILE A 29 6.34 10.82 7.34
N GLY A 30 5.17 10.21 7.36
CA GLY A 30 4.73 9.34 8.44
C GLY A 30 4.53 7.92 7.97
N PHE A 31 4.68 6.95 8.85
CA PHE A 31 4.19 5.59 8.61
C PHE A 31 3.55 5.03 9.88
N SER A 32 2.57 4.14 9.69
CA SER A 32 1.86 3.51 10.79
C SER A 32 2.46 2.15 11.11
N SER A 33 2.50 1.79 12.38
CA SER A 33 2.78 0.44 12.86
C SER A 33 1.64 -0.03 13.75
N PHE A 34 1.14 -1.22 13.46
CA PHE A 34 0.05 -1.85 14.18
C PHE A 34 0.47 -3.22 14.72
N LEU A 35 -0.44 -3.96 15.36
CA LEU A 35 -0.22 -5.32 15.84
C LEU A 35 0.99 -5.48 16.78
N GLY A 36 1.37 -4.39 17.46
CA GLY A 36 2.53 -4.37 18.37
C GLY A 36 3.89 -4.27 17.68
N GLU A 37 3.95 -4.01 16.38
CA GLU A 37 5.21 -3.84 15.67
C GLU A 37 5.86 -2.48 15.96
N SER A 38 7.21 -2.48 15.97
CA SER A 38 8.05 -1.29 16.18
C SER A 38 9.29 -1.39 15.33
N ALA A 39 9.61 -0.37 14.54
CA ALA A 39 10.89 -0.32 13.82
C ALA A 39 12.06 -0.26 14.81
N ILE A 40 13.07 -1.08 14.56
CA ILE A 40 14.26 -1.20 15.41
C ILE A 40 15.28 -0.14 15.00
N TYR A 41 15.56 0.82 15.87
CA TYR A 41 16.51 1.91 15.57
C TYR A 41 17.88 1.39 15.12
N SER A 42 18.40 0.33 15.79
CA SER A 42 19.70 -0.24 15.41
C SER A 42 19.69 -0.87 14.03
N ASP A 43 18.58 -1.45 13.59
CA ASP A 43 18.45 -2.08 12.28
C ASP A 43 18.39 -1.01 11.18
N VAL A 44 17.62 0.05 11.37
CA VAL A 44 17.59 1.20 10.47
C VAL A 44 18.98 1.86 10.35
N PHE A 45 19.74 2.02 11.45
CA PHE A 45 21.09 2.58 11.41
C PHE A 45 22.07 1.66 10.67
N LEU A 46 21.96 0.34 10.84
CA LEU A 46 22.77 -0.62 10.09
C LEU A 46 22.42 -0.62 8.60
N PHE A 47 21.14 -0.42 8.26
CA PHE A 47 20.69 -0.24 6.87
C PHE A 47 21.33 1.02 6.26
N GLU A 48 21.27 2.14 6.95
CA GLU A 48 21.89 3.39 6.51
C GLU A 48 23.40 3.22 6.30
N GLU A 49 24.10 2.61 7.27
CA GLU A 49 25.55 2.32 7.16
C GLU A 49 25.85 1.45 5.93
N LYS A 50 25.07 0.37 5.75
CA LYS A 50 25.24 -0.56 4.64
C LYS A 50 25.14 0.12 3.28
N PHE A 51 24.19 1.03 3.12
CA PHE A 51 23.94 1.71 1.85
C PHE A 51 24.61 3.09 1.73
N GLY A 52 25.47 3.45 2.68
CA GLY A 52 26.20 4.72 2.68
C GLY A 52 25.30 5.94 2.83
N ILE A 53 24.16 5.76 3.49
CA ILE A 53 23.24 6.84 3.85
C ILE A 53 23.71 7.45 5.17
N PRO A 54 23.88 8.77 5.28
CA PRO A 54 24.22 9.40 6.56
C PRO A 54 23.18 9.08 7.63
N THR A 55 23.63 8.68 8.82
CA THR A 55 22.74 8.27 9.91
C THR A 55 21.73 9.35 10.26
N GLN A 56 20.46 8.98 10.23
CA GLN A 56 19.31 9.83 10.57
C GLN A 56 18.42 9.12 11.57
N ASN A 57 18.15 9.78 12.70
CA ASN A 57 17.15 9.28 13.63
C ASN A 57 15.73 9.61 13.14
N PHE A 58 14.74 8.83 13.58
CA PHE A 58 13.33 9.10 13.34
C PHE A 58 12.55 9.24 14.65
N THR A 59 11.37 9.84 14.57
CA THR A 59 10.51 10.04 15.74
C THR A 59 9.53 8.88 15.87
N THR A 60 9.27 8.43 17.10
CA THR A 60 8.22 7.47 17.42
C THR A 60 7.13 8.13 18.24
N VAL A 61 5.88 7.92 17.85
CA VAL A 61 4.67 8.41 18.52
C VAL A 61 3.80 7.23 18.91
N LEU A 62 3.45 7.14 20.19
CA LEU A 62 2.61 6.07 20.74
C LEU A 62 1.15 6.52 20.83
N ILE A 63 0.25 5.72 20.26
CA ILE A 63 -1.18 5.98 20.17
C ILE A 63 -1.93 4.81 20.78
N ASN A 64 -2.99 5.07 21.54
CA ASN A 64 -3.91 4.07 22.07
C ASN A 64 -3.19 2.87 22.75
N ASN A 65 -2.28 3.18 23.67
CA ASN A 65 -1.42 2.20 24.37
C ASN A 65 -0.49 1.39 23.45
N GLY A 66 -0.11 1.90 22.30
CA GLY A 66 1.00 1.34 21.51
C GLY A 66 2.30 1.33 22.33
N THR A 67 3.17 0.39 22.04
CA THR A 67 4.46 0.23 22.75
C THR A 67 5.61 0.19 21.75
N ASP A 68 6.67 0.94 22.03
CA ASP A 68 7.90 0.91 21.24
C ASP A 68 8.81 -0.20 21.79
N ASP A 69 8.69 -1.40 21.23
CA ASP A 69 9.45 -2.56 21.67
C ASP A 69 10.75 -2.71 20.86
N GLN A 70 11.86 -2.31 21.46
CA GLN A 70 13.19 -2.39 20.85
C GLN A 70 13.92 -3.73 21.12
N ASN A 71 13.21 -4.74 21.66
CA ASN A 71 13.79 -6.05 21.93
C ASN A 71 13.70 -6.98 20.71
N THR A 72 14.77 -7.10 19.98
CA THR A 72 14.87 -7.96 18.77
C THR A 72 14.59 -9.45 19.02
N ALA A 73 14.62 -9.92 20.29
CA ALA A 73 14.26 -11.29 20.62
C ALA A 73 12.75 -11.58 20.44
N HIS A 74 11.90 -10.57 20.49
CA HIS A 74 10.45 -10.70 20.28
C HIS A 74 10.07 -10.89 18.81
N LYS A 75 10.94 -10.51 17.87
CA LYS A 75 10.77 -10.69 16.42
C LYS A 75 9.48 -10.06 15.85
N ASN A 76 9.02 -8.97 16.44
CA ASN A 76 7.79 -8.27 16.04
C ASN A 76 8.12 -6.87 15.51
N PHE A 77 8.81 -6.81 14.37
CA PHE A 77 9.30 -5.55 13.78
C PHE A 77 9.57 -5.62 12.28
N GLY A 78 9.27 -6.75 11.63
CA GLY A 78 9.64 -6.97 10.24
C GLY A 78 8.95 -6.03 9.26
N GLU A 79 7.68 -5.73 9.48
CA GLU A 79 6.93 -4.77 8.68
C GLU A 79 7.40 -3.34 8.96
N ALA A 80 7.56 -3.00 10.23
CA ALA A 80 7.95 -1.65 10.63
C ALA A 80 9.40 -1.29 10.18
N ASP A 81 10.33 -2.26 10.21
CA ASP A 81 11.68 -2.08 9.66
C ASP A 81 11.64 -1.89 8.14
N LEU A 82 10.85 -2.70 7.42
CA LEU A 82 10.69 -2.58 5.98
C LEU A 82 10.20 -1.18 5.58
N ASP A 83 9.19 -0.66 6.29
CA ASP A 83 8.65 0.68 6.06
C ASP A 83 9.70 1.77 6.31
N ALA A 84 10.36 1.74 7.47
CA ALA A 84 11.36 2.74 7.87
C ALA A 84 12.56 2.77 6.92
N GLU A 85 13.10 1.59 6.58
CA GLU A 85 14.25 1.43 5.70
C GLU A 85 13.98 1.89 4.28
N ASN A 86 12.78 1.60 3.73
CA ASN A 86 12.40 2.08 2.42
C ASN A 86 12.19 3.61 2.40
N ILE A 87 11.61 4.17 3.45
CA ILE A 87 11.43 5.63 3.57
C ILE A 87 12.78 6.32 3.62
N VAL A 88 13.67 5.92 4.53
CA VAL A 88 14.99 6.56 4.66
C VAL A 88 15.86 6.33 3.42
N GLY A 89 15.79 5.13 2.83
CA GLY A 89 16.55 4.76 1.63
C GLY A 89 16.27 5.66 0.42
N ILE A 90 15.04 6.12 0.29
CA ILE A 90 14.60 6.95 -0.83
C ILE A 90 14.62 8.44 -0.48
N ALA A 91 14.12 8.81 0.71
CA ALA A 91 13.78 10.20 1.04
C ALA A 91 14.80 10.89 1.96
N HIS A 92 15.89 10.21 2.38
CA HIS A 92 16.93 10.86 3.17
C HIS A 92 17.35 12.20 2.52
N PRO A 93 17.47 13.32 3.25
CA PRO A 93 17.36 13.48 4.71
C PRO A 93 16.00 13.99 5.22
N LEU A 94 14.87 13.74 4.53
CA LEU A 94 13.57 14.20 5.03
C LEU A 94 13.25 13.55 6.38
N PRO A 95 12.77 14.31 7.39
CA PRO A 95 12.33 13.75 8.65
C PRO A 95 11.15 12.81 8.47
N PHE A 96 11.16 11.70 9.21
CA PHE A 96 10.03 10.77 9.21
C PHE A 96 9.63 10.33 10.63
N THR A 97 8.38 9.92 10.77
CA THR A 97 7.76 9.59 12.06
C THR A 97 7.04 8.26 11.98
N GLN A 98 7.38 7.35 12.88
CA GLN A 98 6.62 6.14 13.15
C GLN A 98 5.46 6.43 14.09
N TYR A 99 4.27 5.91 13.78
CA TYR A 99 3.07 5.98 14.62
C TYR A 99 2.67 4.57 15.04
N ILE A 100 2.98 4.18 16.27
CA ILE A 100 2.65 2.88 16.82
C ILE A 100 1.28 2.97 17.51
N THR A 101 0.30 2.24 16.98
CA THR A 101 -1.07 2.28 17.49
C THR A 101 -1.49 0.93 18.03
N GLY A 102 -1.77 0.86 19.33
CA GLY A 102 -2.24 -0.34 20.00
C GLY A 102 -3.75 -0.51 19.96
N GLY A 103 -4.20 -1.68 20.39
CA GLY A 103 -5.62 -2.06 20.49
C GLY A 103 -6.11 -2.90 19.33
N SER A 104 -7.32 -3.44 19.48
CA SER A 104 -8.01 -4.25 18.48
C SER A 104 -9.32 -3.60 18.10
N PRO A 105 -9.64 -3.46 16.81
CA PRO A 105 -10.89 -2.89 16.34
C PRO A 105 -12.04 -3.90 16.39
N PRO A 106 -13.29 -3.45 16.12
CA PRO A 106 -14.38 -4.37 15.82
C PRO A 106 -14.05 -5.26 14.64
N PHE A 107 -14.44 -6.52 14.72
CA PHE A 107 -14.06 -7.57 13.79
C PHE A 107 -15.25 -8.49 13.47
N LEU A 108 -15.32 -8.96 12.26
CA LEU A 108 -16.25 -10.00 11.80
C LEU A 108 -15.42 -11.26 11.45
N PRO A 109 -15.65 -12.38 12.14
CA PRO A 109 -14.95 -13.61 11.80
C PRO A 109 -15.11 -14.02 10.34
N ASN A 110 -14.04 -14.50 9.73
CA ASN A 110 -14.04 -15.09 8.40
C ASN A 110 -13.38 -16.48 8.43
N ILE A 111 -13.13 -17.09 7.27
CA ILE A 111 -12.57 -18.45 7.25
C ILE A 111 -11.11 -18.50 7.71
N ASP A 112 -10.36 -17.43 7.50
CA ASP A 112 -8.94 -17.33 7.87
C ASP A 112 -8.76 -16.90 9.32
N GLN A 113 -9.72 -16.15 9.86
CA GLN A 113 -9.78 -15.66 11.24
C GLN A 113 -11.12 -16.06 11.87
N PRO A 114 -11.32 -17.34 12.25
CA PRO A 114 -12.65 -17.87 12.57
C PRO A 114 -13.21 -17.45 13.93
N THR A 115 -12.38 -16.91 14.82
CA THR A 115 -12.81 -16.52 16.17
C THR A 115 -12.35 -15.10 16.52
N ALA A 116 -12.99 -14.49 17.52
CA ALA A 116 -12.57 -13.18 18.02
C ALA A 116 -11.13 -13.15 18.57
N ALA A 117 -10.57 -14.29 18.94
CA ALA A 117 -9.18 -14.38 19.40
C ALA A 117 -8.19 -14.30 18.23
N ASP A 118 -8.65 -14.59 17.02
CA ASP A 118 -7.83 -14.54 15.80
C ASP A 118 -7.82 -13.15 15.17
N ASN A 119 -8.50 -12.16 15.75
CA ASN A 119 -8.61 -10.79 15.23
C ASN A 119 -7.22 -10.14 15.04
N GLN A 120 -6.82 -9.98 13.81
CA GLN A 120 -5.60 -9.28 13.39
C GLN A 120 -5.90 -7.96 12.65
N ASN A 121 -7.16 -7.50 12.66
CA ASN A 121 -7.50 -6.22 12.07
C ASN A 121 -6.88 -5.05 12.84
N GLU A 122 -6.55 -3.98 12.15
CA GLU A 122 -5.81 -2.85 12.70
C GLU A 122 -6.72 -1.74 13.25
N PRO A 123 -6.29 -1.08 14.34
CA PRO A 123 -7.03 0.00 14.99
C PRO A 123 -6.92 1.34 14.23
N TYR A 124 -7.40 1.42 12.99
CA TYR A 124 -7.33 2.61 12.13
C TYR A 124 -8.02 3.85 12.69
N VAL A 125 -9.16 3.69 13.37
CA VAL A 125 -9.93 4.84 13.89
C VAL A 125 -9.15 5.61 14.93
N PRO A 126 -8.55 5.02 15.99
CA PRO A 126 -7.69 5.76 16.92
C PRO A 126 -6.51 6.43 16.22
N PHE A 127 -5.85 5.78 15.27
CA PHE A 127 -4.74 6.32 14.50
C PHE A 127 -5.14 7.60 13.73
N PHE A 128 -6.15 7.53 12.88
CA PHE A 128 -6.56 8.69 12.09
C PHE A 128 -7.19 9.80 12.92
N ARG A 129 -7.89 9.48 14.03
CA ARG A 129 -8.34 10.48 14.99
C ARG A 129 -7.19 11.20 15.63
N TYR A 130 -6.13 10.49 16.03
CA TYR A 130 -4.93 11.11 16.56
C TYR A 130 -4.33 12.09 15.55
N LEU A 131 -4.08 11.68 14.30
CA LEU A 131 -3.53 12.56 13.27
C LEU A 131 -4.43 13.81 13.06
N LEU A 132 -5.73 13.63 13.01
CA LEU A 132 -6.68 14.76 12.86
C LEU A 132 -6.68 15.72 14.04
N SER A 133 -6.35 15.25 15.24
CA SER A 133 -6.27 16.07 16.45
C SER A 133 -4.98 16.90 16.54
N GLN A 134 -3.94 16.54 15.78
CA GLN A 134 -2.67 17.25 15.81
C GLN A 134 -2.72 18.50 14.92
N LYS A 135 -2.04 19.56 15.37
CA LYS A 135 -1.88 20.79 14.58
C LYS A 135 -0.96 20.56 13.39
N GLU A 136 0.14 19.88 13.62
CA GLU A 136 1.15 19.54 12.62
C GLU A 136 1.20 18.03 12.44
N VAL A 137 1.17 17.59 11.19
CA VAL A 137 1.20 16.19 10.77
C VAL A 137 2.03 16.07 9.50
N PRO A 138 2.61 14.91 9.23
CA PRO A 138 3.31 14.67 7.98
C PRO A 138 2.42 14.94 6.76
N ALA A 139 3.02 15.50 5.70
CA ALA A 139 2.31 15.78 4.45
C ALA A 139 1.92 14.49 3.68
N VAL A 140 2.54 13.37 4.01
CA VAL A 140 2.23 12.04 3.50
C VAL A 140 2.36 11.00 4.60
N VAL A 141 1.45 10.03 4.62
CA VAL A 141 1.44 8.90 5.57
C VAL A 141 1.30 7.60 4.80
N SER A 142 2.22 6.66 5.08
CA SER A 142 2.23 5.29 4.56
C SER A 142 1.59 4.32 5.54
N THR A 143 0.92 3.30 5.02
CA THR A 143 0.40 2.18 5.80
C THR A 143 0.53 0.89 5.00
N SER A 144 1.23 -0.09 5.57
CA SER A 144 1.52 -1.38 4.95
C SER A 144 0.72 -2.50 5.63
N TYR A 145 -0.56 -2.26 5.86
CA TYR A 145 -1.48 -3.17 6.54
C TYR A 145 -2.84 -3.18 5.82
N GLY A 146 -3.59 -4.25 6.01
CA GLY A 146 -4.95 -4.34 5.48
C GLY A 146 -5.56 -5.71 5.71
N ASP A 147 -6.90 -5.74 5.76
CA ASP A 147 -7.71 -6.90 6.00
C ASP A 147 -8.66 -7.18 4.84
N GLU A 148 -9.18 -8.39 4.75
CA GLU A 148 -10.32 -8.64 3.89
C GLU A 148 -11.49 -7.72 4.26
N GLU A 149 -12.08 -7.05 3.26
CA GLU A 149 -13.11 -6.02 3.49
C GLU A 149 -14.29 -6.57 4.29
N ASP A 150 -14.61 -7.86 4.16
CA ASP A 150 -15.71 -8.54 4.83
C ASP A 150 -15.40 -8.94 6.29
N SER A 151 -14.12 -8.97 6.71
CA SER A 151 -13.75 -9.10 8.12
C SER A 151 -13.93 -7.79 8.90
N VAL A 152 -14.15 -6.68 8.20
CA VAL A 152 -14.24 -5.35 8.80
C VAL A 152 -15.73 -4.91 8.84
N PRO A 153 -16.31 -4.60 10.02
CA PRO A 153 -17.68 -4.08 10.06
C PRO A 153 -17.83 -2.83 9.19
N ARG A 154 -18.85 -2.82 8.33
CA ARG A 154 -19.07 -1.75 7.34
C ARG A 154 -19.11 -0.34 7.94
N GLU A 155 -19.68 -0.22 9.13
CA GLU A 155 -19.73 1.08 9.85
C GLU A 155 -18.32 1.55 10.25
N TYR A 156 -17.48 0.63 10.72
CA TYR A 156 -16.08 0.92 11.05
C TYR A 156 -15.29 1.31 9.79
N ALA A 157 -15.45 0.56 8.70
CA ALA A 157 -14.84 0.86 7.41
C ALA A 157 -15.26 2.24 6.89
N THR A 158 -16.56 2.57 6.97
CA THR A 158 -17.08 3.88 6.55
C THR A 158 -16.51 5.01 7.41
N MET A 159 -16.46 4.81 8.74
CA MET A 159 -15.88 5.80 9.66
C MET A 159 -14.41 6.05 9.35
N THR A 160 -13.62 4.99 9.23
CA THR A 160 -12.19 5.06 8.89
C THR A 160 -11.98 5.81 7.56
N CYS A 161 -12.73 5.45 6.53
CA CYS A 161 -12.62 6.09 5.22
C CYS A 161 -12.97 7.58 5.27
N ASN A 162 -13.97 7.98 6.04
CA ASN A 162 -14.30 9.39 6.24
C ASN A 162 -13.17 10.16 6.95
N LEU A 163 -12.51 9.57 7.94
CA LEU A 163 -11.36 10.18 8.62
C LEU A 163 -10.19 10.37 7.64
N ILE A 164 -9.93 9.40 6.77
CA ILE A 164 -8.93 9.52 5.69
C ILE A 164 -9.30 10.68 4.75
N GLY A 165 -10.58 10.79 4.36
CA GLY A 165 -11.05 11.91 3.56
C GLY A 165 -10.82 13.28 4.20
N LEU A 166 -11.00 13.39 5.53
CA LEU A 166 -10.70 14.62 6.28
C LEU A 166 -9.19 14.94 6.28
N LEU A 167 -8.31 13.95 6.35
CA LEU A 167 -6.86 14.16 6.19
C LEU A 167 -6.53 14.68 4.79
N GLY A 168 -7.15 14.12 3.75
CA GLY A 168 -7.01 14.61 2.38
C GLY A 168 -7.42 16.08 2.22
N LEU A 169 -8.50 16.52 2.89
CA LEU A 169 -8.92 17.94 2.93
C LEU A 169 -7.92 18.83 3.67
N ARG A 170 -7.11 18.28 4.59
CA ARG A 170 -6.01 18.99 5.26
C ARG A 170 -4.73 19.03 4.44
N GLY A 171 -4.74 18.49 3.22
CA GLY A 171 -3.57 18.43 2.35
C GLY A 171 -2.62 17.26 2.63
N ILE A 172 -3.08 16.20 3.30
CA ILE A 172 -2.27 15.03 3.63
C ILE A 172 -2.56 13.93 2.61
N SER A 173 -1.52 13.35 2.02
CA SER A 173 -1.61 12.18 1.17
C SER A 173 -1.60 10.92 2.06
N VAL A 174 -2.60 10.06 1.92
CA VAL A 174 -2.67 8.79 2.64
C VAL A 174 -2.48 7.66 1.64
N ILE A 175 -1.46 6.83 1.85
CA ILE A 175 -1.01 5.76 0.96
C ILE A 175 -1.13 4.43 1.69
N PHE A 176 -1.70 3.42 1.02
CA PHE A 176 -1.86 2.08 1.55
C PHE A 176 -1.37 1.02 0.56
N SER A 177 -0.76 -0.02 1.06
CA SER A 177 -0.56 -1.26 0.31
C SER A 177 -1.91 -1.86 -0.10
N SER A 178 -1.97 -2.52 -1.25
CA SER A 178 -3.22 -3.11 -1.74
C SER A 178 -3.50 -4.49 -1.14
N GLY A 179 -2.49 -5.12 -0.54
CA GLY A 179 -2.53 -6.48 -0.02
C GLY A 179 -1.79 -7.49 -0.91
N ASP A 180 -1.58 -8.68 -0.38
CA ASP A 180 -0.67 -9.71 -0.93
C ASP A 180 -1.39 -11.03 -1.25
N ILE A 181 -2.72 -11.02 -1.33
CA ILE A 181 -3.54 -12.20 -1.58
C ILE A 181 -4.16 -12.26 -2.99
N GLY A 182 -3.66 -11.42 -3.90
CA GLY A 182 -4.12 -11.41 -5.29
C GLY A 182 -5.61 -11.11 -5.43
N VAL A 183 -6.35 -12.03 -6.06
CA VAL A 183 -7.81 -11.91 -6.25
C VAL A 183 -8.58 -12.19 -4.95
N GLY A 184 -7.98 -12.93 -4.04
CA GLY A 184 -8.52 -13.33 -2.75
C GLY A 184 -7.89 -14.63 -2.25
N ALA A 185 -7.91 -14.83 -0.93
CA ALA A 185 -7.42 -16.00 -0.24
C ALA A 185 -8.57 -16.97 0.08
N GLY A 186 -9.29 -16.75 1.18
CA GLY A 186 -10.42 -17.61 1.59
C GLY A 186 -11.62 -17.60 0.65
N CYS A 187 -11.80 -16.53 -0.09
CA CYS A 187 -12.80 -16.36 -1.16
C CYS A 187 -14.23 -16.73 -0.77
N LEU A 188 -14.60 -16.41 0.45
CA LEU A 188 -15.96 -16.53 0.98
C LEU A 188 -16.45 -15.16 1.45
N GLY A 189 -17.76 -14.94 1.31
CA GLY A 189 -18.41 -13.79 1.91
C GLY A 189 -18.68 -13.95 3.41
N PRO A 190 -19.21 -12.91 4.08
CA PRO A 190 -19.46 -12.91 5.52
C PRO A 190 -20.44 -14.00 6.01
N ASP A 191 -21.19 -14.62 5.10
CA ASP A 191 -22.10 -15.74 5.39
C ASP A 191 -21.37 -17.10 5.45
N HIS A 192 -20.07 -17.15 5.19
CA HIS A 192 -19.22 -18.32 5.08
C HIS A 192 -19.73 -19.39 4.08
N LYS A 193 -20.48 -18.97 3.07
CA LYS A 193 -21.10 -19.85 2.07
C LYS A 193 -21.01 -19.31 0.66
N THR A 194 -21.22 -18.02 0.49
CA THR A 194 -21.18 -17.38 -0.82
C THR A 194 -19.74 -17.25 -1.27
N VAL A 195 -19.42 -17.90 -2.39
CA VAL A 195 -18.07 -17.76 -2.98
C VAL A 195 -17.95 -16.39 -3.65
N GLU A 196 -16.91 -15.64 -3.31
CA GLU A 196 -16.66 -14.31 -3.84
C GLU A 196 -15.20 -13.91 -3.75
N PHE A 197 -14.78 -12.94 -4.57
CA PHE A 197 -13.42 -12.38 -4.49
C PHE A 197 -13.26 -11.52 -3.24
N ASN A 198 -12.12 -11.58 -2.59
CA ASN A 198 -11.85 -10.78 -1.40
C ASN A 198 -11.24 -9.43 -1.81
N ALA A 199 -11.94 -8.35 -1.53
CA ALA A 199 -11.39 -7.00 -1.61
C ALA A 199 -10.68 -6.67 -0.28
N ILE A 200 -9.64 -5.83 -0.31
CA ILE A 200 -8.85 -5.45 0.86
C ILE A 200 -9.22 -4.06 1.36
N PHE A 201 -9.54 -3.97 2.64
CA PHE A 201 -9.74 -2.71 3.35
C PHE A 201 -8.47 -2.39 4.17
N PRO A 202 -8.01 -1.13 4.25
CA PRO A 202 -8.59 0.12 3.73
C PRO A 202 -8.27 0.43 2.24
N ALA A 203 -7.54 -0.41 1.51
CA ALA A 203 -7.16 -0.18 0.11
C ALA A 203 -8.37 0.16 -0.79
N THR A 204 -9.56 -0.33 -0.44
CA THR A 204 -10.83 -0.02 -1.12
C THR A 204 -11.44 1.34 -0.78
N CYS A 205 -10.91 2.09 0.19
CA CYS A 205 -11.40 3.44 0.48
C CYS A 205 -11.12 4.41 -0.68
N PRO A 206 -12.10 5.18 -1.18
CA PRO A 206 -11.89 6.10 -2.30
C PRO A 206 -11.03 7.33 -1.98
N TYR A 207 -10.71 7.60 -0.72
CA TYR A 207 -9.99 8.81 -0.28
C TYR A 207 -8.50 8.60 -0.01
N LEU A 208 -7.99 7.38 -0.14
CA LEU A 208 -6.57 7.05 -0.09
C LEU A 208 -6.05 6.65 -1.47
N THR A 209 -4.73 6.55 -1.61
CA THR A 209 -4.08 5.98 -2.79
C THR A 209 -3.61 4.57 -2.47
N SER A 210 -4.20 3.59 -3.14
CA SER A 210 -3.85 2.17 -3.00
C SER A 210 -2.73 1.80 -3.95
N VAL A 211 -1.71 1.10 -3.43
CA VAL A 211 -0.49 0.72 -4.14
C VAL A 211 -0.43 -0.79 -4.32
N GLY A 212 -0.51 -1.26 -5.54
CA GLY A 212 -0.32 -2.65 -5.93
C GLY A 212 1.15 -3.03 -6.13
N GLY A 213 1.38 -4.28 -6.47
CA GLY A 213 2.70 -4.88 -6.57
C GLY A 213 3.11 -5.27 -7.99
N THR A 214 4.40 -5.06 -8.31
CA THR A 214 5.05 -5.58 -9.51
C THR A 214 6.22 -6.48 -9.16
N VAL A 215 6.67 -7.27 -10.12
CA VAL A 215 7.87 -8.11 -10.07
C VAL A 215 8.75 -7.81 -11.27
N ASP A 216 9.97 -8.33 -11.25
CA ASP A 216 11.01 -8.08 -12.23
C ASP A 216 11.42 -6.59 -12.29
N VAL A 217 12.43 -6.29 -13.07
CA VAL A 217 12.99 -4.92 -13.14
C VAL A 217 12.95 -4.38 -14.56
N THR A 218 13.11 -5.25 -15.56
CA THR A 218 13.17 -4.85 -16.97
C THR A 218 12.63 -5.95 -17.86
N PRO A 219 11.36 -5.85 -18.26
CA PRO A 219 10.34 -4.91 -17.77
C PRO A 219 9.75 -5.32 -16.41
N GLU A 220 9.25 -4.36 -15.64
CA GLU A 220 8.33 -4.67 -14.53
C GLU A 220 7.04 -5.27 -15.10
N ILE A 221 6.53 -6.31 -14.43
CA ILE A 221 5.22 -6.91 -14.72
C ILE A 221 4.40 -7.04 -13.45
N ALA A 222 3.09 -7.24 -13.56
CA ALA A 222 2.22 -7.42 -12.40
C ALA A 222 2.64 -8.64 -11.58
N TRP A 223 2.62 -8.49 -10.25
CA TRP A 223 2.88 -9.56 -9.32
C TRP A 223 1.61 -10.41 -9.08
N GLU A 224 1.76 -11.73 -9.09
CA GLU A 224 0.65 -12.68 -8.90
C GLU A 224 -0.06 -12.50 -7.56
N GLY A 225 0.66 -12.08 -6.50
CA GLY A 225 0.12 -11.82 -5.17
C GLY A 225 -0.46 -10.41 -4.98
N SER A 226 -0.28 -9.48 -5.94
CA SER A 226 -0.80 -8.11 -5.79
C SER A 226 -2.32 -8.12 -5.67
N SER A 227 -2.84 -7.70 -4.50
CA SER A 227 -4.30 -7.64 -4.32
C SER A 227 -4.92 -6.52 -5.13
N GLY A 228 -6.08 -6.82 -5.69
CA GLY A 228 -6.83 -5.88 -6.50
C GLY A 228 -8.25 -6.37 -6.79
N GLY A 229 -9.02 -5.49 -7.41
CA GLY A 229 -10.42 -5.79 -7.72
C GLY A 229 -11.36 -4.63 -7.49
N PHE A 230 -12.53 -4.91 -6.90
CA PHE A 230 -13.61 -3.95 -6.72
C PHE A 230 -14.24 -4.11 -5.34
N SER A 231 -14.41 -2.99 -4.63
CA SER A 231 -15.05 -2.92 -3.32
C SER A 231 -16.51 -3.38 -3.34
N LYS A 232 -16.91 -4.02 -2.26
CA LYS A 232 -18.32 -4.32 -1.96
C LYS A 232 -18.96 -3.22 -1.09
N TYR A 233 -18.13 -2.49 -0.34
CA TYR A 233 -18.59 -1.47 0.59
C TYR A 233 -18.68 -0.10 -0.04
N PHE A 234 -17.71 0.27 -0.88
CA PHE A 234 -17.61 1.61 -1.43
C PHE A 234 -17.98 1.63 -2.92
N PRO A 235 -18.91 2.49 -3.32
CA PRO A 235 -19.25 2.66 -4.73
C PRO A 235 -18.07 3.28 -5.49
N ARG A 236 -18.00 3.03 -6.79
CA ARG A 236 -17.00 3.64 -7.66
C ARG A 236 -17.10 5.16 -7.64
N PRO A 237 -16.05 5.88 -7.25
CA PRO A 237 -16.04 7.33 -7.28
C PRO A 237 -15.96 7.85 -8.72
N SER A 238 -16.49 9.04 -8.96
CA SER A 238 -16.59 9.63 -10.30
C SER A 238 -15.25 9.83 -11.01
N TYR A 239 -14.17 10.05 -10.25
CA TYR A 239 -12.83 10.20 -10.82
C TYR A 239 -12.33 8.90 -11.48
N GLN A 240 -12.82 7.72 -11.07
CA GLN A 240 -12.47 6.42 -11.66
C GLN A 240 -13.28 6.05 -12.90
N ASP A 241 -14.40 6.70 -13.13
CA ASP A 241 -15.39 6.28 -14.14
C ASP A 241 -14.78 6.04 -15.52
N LYS A 242 -13.92 6.96 -15.98
CA LYS A 242 -13.29 6.82 -17.30
C LYS A 242 -12.32 5.63 -17.35
N ALA A 243 -11.51 5.46 -16.32
CA ALA A 243 -10.54 4.40 -16.19
C ALA A 243 -11.21 3.02 -16.19
N VAL A 244 -12.11 2.79 -15.24
CA VAL A 244 -12.83 1.52 -15.10
C VAL A 244 -13.68 1.21 -16.34
N LYS A 245 -14.39 2.19 -16.91
CA LYS A 245 -15.16 1.98 -18.16
C LYS A 245 -14.23 1.61 -19.33
N THR A 246 -13.00 2.09 -19.35
CA THR A 246 -12.00 1.71 -20.38
C THR A 246 -11.52 0.29 -20.16
N TYR A 247 -11.11 -0.05 -18.93
CA TYR A 247 -10.74 -1.42 -18.55
C TYR A 247 -11.86 -2.42 -18.87
N MET A 248 -13.10 -2.11 -18.52
CA MET A 248 -14.25 -2.98 -18.78
C MET A 248 -14.45 -3.27 -20.28
N LYS A 249 -13.92 -2.48 -21.21
CA LYS A 249 -13.95 -2.80 -22.64
C LYS A 249 -12.94 -3.89 -23.03
N THR A 250 -11.85 -4.04 -22.28
CA THR A 250 -10.85 -5.09 -22.49
C THR A 250 -11.33 -6.44 -21.98
N VAL A 251 -12.15 -6.46 -20.93
CA VAL A 251 -12.72 -7.67 -20.32
C VAL A 251 -13.78 -8.28 -21.25
N SER A 252 -13.63 -9.54 -21.63
CA SER A 252 -14.57 -10.24 -22.51
C SER A 252 -15.97 -10.35 -21.89
N LYS A 253 -17.01 -10.46 -22.75
CA LYS A 253 -18.37 -10.69 -22.29
C LYS A 253 -18.49 -12.00 -21.48
N GLN A 254 -17.72 -13.03 -21.86
CA GLN A 254 -17.69 -14.31 -21.17
C GLN A 254 -17.08 -14.17 -19.76
N THR A 255 -15.96 -13.48 -19.63
CA THR A 255 -15.30 -13.21 -18.35
C THR A 255 -16.21 -12.39 -17.42
N LYS A 256 -16.86 -11.34 -17.93
CA LYS A 256 -17.84 -10.55 -17.16
C LYS A 256 -18.98 -11.40 -16.64
N LYS A 257 -19.54 -12.29 -17.47
CA LYS A 257 -20.61 -13.20 -17.08
C LYS A 257 -20.10 -14.20 -16.03
N TYR A 258 -18.89 -14.72 -16.18
CA TYR A 258 -18.29 -15.68 -15.27
C TYR A 258 -17.96 -15.06 -13.90
N TYR A 259 -17.35 -13.88 -13.89
CA TYR A 259 -16.98 -13.19 -12.65
C TYR A 259 -18.13 -12.42 -11.99
N GLY A 260 -19.23 -12.17 -12.72
CA GLY A 260 -20.35 -11.40 -12.20
C GLY A 260 -20.90 -11.84 -10.84
N PRO A 261 -20.98 -13.14 -10.53
CA PRO A 261 -21.38 -13.61 -9.21
C PRO A 261 -20.35 -13.34 -8.10
N TYR A 262 -19.08 -13.16 -8.44
CA TYR A 262 -17.96 -13.12 -7.50
C TYR A 262 -17.45 -11.71 -7.21
N THR A 263 -17.76 -10.70 -8.01
CA THR A 263 -17.23 -9.34 -7.86
C THR A 263 -18.28 -8.27 -8.14
N ASN A 264 -18.17 -7.14 -7.44
CA ASN A 264 -19.01 -5.95 -7.65
C ASN A 264 -18.39 -4.99 -8.67
N TRP A 265 -18.67 -5.16 -9.95
CA TRP A 265 -18.16 -4.30 -11.02
C TRP A 265 -18.44 -2.80 -10.87
N GLU A 266 -19.41 -2.41 -10.02
CA GLU A 266 -19.78 -1.01 -9.75
C GLU A 266 -19.07 -0.44 -8.52
N GLY A 267 -18.28 -1.26 -7.83
CA GLY A 267 -17.47 -0.84 -6.68
C GLY A 267 -16.29 0.04 -7.06
N ARG A 268 -15.67 0.62 -6.04
CA ARG A 268 -14.39 1.29 -6.14
C ARG A 268 -13.35 0.26 -6.61
N GLY A 269 -12.70 0.51 -7.73
CA GLY A 269 -11.62 -0.32 -8.27
C GLY A 269 -10.29 0.00 -7.62
N PHE A 270 -9.50 -1.01 -7.22
CA PHE A 270 -8.16 -0.86 -6.65
C PHE A 270 -7.19 -1.90 -7.23
N PRO A 271 -5.86 -1.64 -7.18
CA PRO A 271 -5.19 -0.44 -6.68
C PRO A 271 -5.31 0.77 -7.64
N ASP A 272 -4.77 1.92 -7.22
CA ASP A 272 -4.70 3.14 -8.05
C ASP A 272 -3.40 3.22 -8.85
N VAL A 273 -2.30 2.77 -8.24
CA VAL A 273 -0.93 2.74 -8.77
C VAL A 273 -0.23 1.46 -8.29
N ALA A 274 1.00 1.22 -8.73
CA ALA A 274 1.82 0.10 -8.29
C ALA A 274 3.27 0.50 -8.04
N GLY A 275 4.02 -0.40 -7.42
CA GLY A 275 5.46 -0.33 -7.26
C GLY A 275 6.04 -1.73 -7.17
N HIS A 276 7.36 -1.84 -7.36
CA HIS A 276 8.06 -3.10 -7.19
C HIS A 276 7.78 -3.70 -5.80
N SER A 277 7.56 -5.00 -5.74
CA SER A 277 7.13 -5.67 -4.51
C SER A 277 8.01 -6.85 -4.14
N VAL A 278 8.25 -7.76 -5.07
CA VAL A 278 9.04 -8.99 -4.86
C VAL A 278 9.75 -9.39 -6.14
N SER A 279 10.69 -10.32 -6.05
CA SER A 279 11.38 -10.95 -7.19
C SER A 279 11.99 -9.97 -8.20
N PRO A 280 13.13 -9.37 -7.83
CA PRO A 280 13.95 -9.63 -6.64
C PRO A 280 13.41 -8.98 -5.37
N ASN A 281 13.59 -9.63 -4.23
CA ASN A 281 13.22 -9.07 -2.95
C ASN A 281 14.08 -7.86 -2.54
N TYR A 282 13.54 -7.03 -1.67
CA TYR A 282 14.24 -5.90 -1.07
C TYR A 282 15.31 -6.39 -0.09
N GLU A 283 16.48 -5.79 -0.15
CA GLU A 283 17.47 -5.93 0.92
C GLU A 283 17.04 -5.10 2.13
N VAL A 284 16.92 -5.76 3.27
CA VAL A 284 16.57 -5.14 4.55
C VAL A 284 17.55 -5.58 5.63
N ILE A 285 17.58 -4.88 6.75
CA ILE A 285 18.21 -5.35 7.99
C ILE A 285 17.10 -5.87 8.92
N TYR A 286 17.27 -7.05 9.47
CA TYR A 286 16.35 -7.67 10.40
C TYR A 286 17.13 -8.34 11.53
N ALA A 287 16.89 -7.93 12.77
CA ALA A 287 17.61 -8.39 13.96
C ALA A 287 19.16 -8.30 13.80
N GLY A 288 19.65 -7.16 13.31
CA GLY A 288 21.07 -6.90 13.09
C GLY A 288 21.70 -7.65 11.92
N LYS A 289 20.91 -8.24 11.03
CA LYS A 289 21.41 -9.05 9.90
C LYS A 289 20.74 -8.65 8.60
N GLN A 290 21.50 -8.73 7.52
CA GLN A 290 20.96 -8.64 6.18
C GLN A 290 19.91 -9.73 5.97
N SER A 291 18.75 -9.34 5.48
CA SER A 291 17.61 -10.18 5.18
C SER A 291 16.96 -9.74 3.87
N ALA A 292 15.89 -10.41 3.49
CA ALA A 292 15.11 -10.10 2.31
C ALA A 292 13.64 -9.98 2.69
N SER A 293 12.97 -8.95 2.19
CA SER A 293 11.54 -8.73 2.39
C SER A 293 10.89 -8.24 1.10
N GLY A 294 9.56 -8.09 1.09
CA GLY A 294 8.81 -7.66 -0.07
C GLY A 294 7.32 -7.55 0.23
N GLY A 295 6.50 -7.66 -0.82
CA GLY A 295 5.06 -7.46 -0.73
C GLY A 295 4.63 -6.07 -1.22
N THR A 296 3.34 -5.82 -1.31
CA THR A 296 2.82 -4.47 -1.53
C THR A 296 3.18 -3.53 -0.37
N SER A 297 3.55 -4.10 0.77
CA SER A 297 4.18 -3.46 1.93
C SER A 297 5.51 -2.76 1.61
N ALA A 298 6.30 -3.28 0.67
CA ALA A 298 7.51 -2.59 0.20
C ALA A 298 7.18 -1.43 -0.75
N ALA A 299 6.17 -1.60 -1.60
CA ALA A 299 5.79 -0.60 -2.60
C ALA A 299 5.15 0.66 -1.99
N ALA A 300 4.33 0.52 -0.94
CA ALA A 300 3.63 1.64 -0.31
C ALA A 300 4.59 2.68 0.32
N PRO A 301 5.58 2.32 1.16
CA PRO A 301 6.54 3.27 1.72
C PRO A 301 7.45 3.91 0.65
N VAL A 302 7.76 3.20 -0.44
CA VAL A 302 8.49 3.78 -1.58
C VAL A 302 7.65 4.88 -2.25
N TRP A 303 6.35 4.64 -2.48
CA TRP A 303 5.45 5.69 -2.98
C TRP A 303 5.33 6.86 -2.01
N ALA A 304 5.23 6.59 -0.69
CA ALA A 304 5.19 7.65 0.32
C ALA A 304 6.47 8.49 0.31
N ALA A 305 7.62 7.85 0.20
CA ALA A 305 8.91 8.52 0.06
C ALA A 305 8.95 9.41 -1.20
N ILE A 306 8.51 8.90 -2.36
CA ILE A 306 8.41 9.67 -3.61
C ILE A 306 7.47 10.87 -3.45
N VAL A 307 6.32 10.71 -2.81
CA VAL A 307 5.40 11.82 -2.51
C VAL A 307 6.04 12.83 -1.56
N GLY A 308 6.82 12.37 -0.59
CA GLY A 308 7.65 13.22 0.28
C GLY A 308 8.63 14.08 -0.51
N LEU A 309 9.33 13.49 -1.50
CA LEU A 309 10.23 14.22 -2.41
C LEU A 309 9.46 15.22 -3.30
N LEU A 310 8.28 14.86 -3.78
CA LEU A 310 7.42 15.76 -4.57
C LEU A 310 6.92 16.93 -3.72
N ASN A 311 6.57 16.71 -2.46
CA ASN A 311 6.19 17.75 -1.51
C ASN A 311 7.38 18.66 -1.19
N ASP A 312 8.60 18.12 -1.02
CA ASP A 312 9.82 18.94 -0.90
C ASP A 312 9.97 19.88 -2.09
N ALA A 313 9.87 19.38 -3.31
CA ALA A 313 9.96 20.20 -4.52
C ALA A 313 8.89 21.30 -4.56
N ARG A 314 7.65 20.97 -4.17
CA ARG A 314 6.53 21.92 -4.12
C ARG A 314 6.72 23.00 -3.07
N PHE A 315 7.08 22.63 -1.85
CA PHE A 315 7.30 23.59 -0.76
C PHE A 315 8.43 24.57 -1.08
N ARG A 316 9.51 24.08 -1.68
CA ARG A 316 10.61 24.92 -2.17
C ARG A 316 10.19 25.87 -3.30
N ALA A 317 9.14 25.52 -4.04
CA ALA A 317 8.52 26.36 -5.06
C ALA A 317 7.38 27.24 -4.51
N GLY A 318 7.16 27.28 -3.19
CA GLY A 318 6.09 28.05 -2.55
C GLY A 318 4.68 27.50 -2.80
N LYS A 319 4.57 26.22 -3.20
CA LYS A 319 3.29 25.54 -3.47
C LYS A 319 2.87 24.71 -2.24
N PRO A 320 1.56 24.49 -2.01
CA PRO A 320 1.08 23.63 -0.92
C PRO A 320 1.42 22.15 -1.18
N SER A 321 1.23 21.29 -0.15
CA SER A 321 1.32 19.83 -0.28
C SER A 321 0.39 19.29 -1.37
N LEU A 322 0.63 18.05 -1.79
CA LEU A 322 -0.18 17.39 -2.82
C LEU A 322 -1.58 17.00 -2.32
N GLY A 323 -1.71 16.65 -1.05
CA GLY A 323 -2.97 16.19 -0.48
C GLY A 323 -3.47 14.89 -1.11
N TRP A 324 -4.78 14.74 -1.25
CA TRP A 324 -5.40 13.56 -1.85
C TRP A 324 -5.01 13.38 -3.32
N LEU A 325 -4.25 12.31 -3.62
CA LEU A 325 -3.58 12.12 -4.91
C LEU A 325 -4.48 11.60 -6.03
N ASN A 326 -5.56 10.87 -5.72
CA ASN A 326 -6.32 10.14 -6.73
C ASN A 326 -6.85 11.02 -7.86
N PRO A 327 -7.38 12.23 -7.63
CA PRO A 327 -7.79 13.11 -8.74
C PRO A 327 -6.65 13.45 -9.70
N LEU A 328 -5.42 13.61 -9.18
CA LEU A 328 -4.22 13.85 -10.01
C LEU A 328 -3.85 12.59 -10.78
N VAL A 329 -3.79 11.42 -10.09
CA VAL A 329 -3.46 10.13 -10.69
C VAL A 329 -4.43 9.78 -11.83
N TYR A 330 -5.73 9.88 -11.60
CA TYR A 330 -6.74 9.52 -12.62
C TYR A 330 -6.82 10.52 -13.78
N LYS A 331 -6.37 11.75 -13.58
CA LYS A 331 -6.34 12.76 -14.65
C LYS A 331 -5.06 12.70 -15.47
N TYR A 332 -3.92 12.46 -14.85
CA TYR A 332 -2.61 12.60 -15.47
C TYR A 332 -1.78 11.32 -15.50
N GLY A 333 -2.15 10.28 -14.73
CA GLY A 333 -1.42 9.01 -14.62
C GLY A 333 -0.92 8.46 -15.95
N PRO A 334 -1.76 8.35 -17.00
CA PRO A 334 -1.33 7.86 -18.31
C PRO A 334 -0.17 8.61 -18.97
N LYS A 335 0.17 9.81 -18.46
CA LYS A 335 1.25 10.64 -19.01
C LYS A 335 2.51 10.65 -18.16
N VAL A 336 2.38 10.36 -16.87
CA VAL A 336 3.44 10.56 -15.88
C VAL A 336 3.81 9.30 -15.10
N LEU A 337 3.09 8.21 -15.30
CA LEU A 337 3.39 6.89 -14.75
C LEU A 337 3.84 5.94 -15.85
N THR A 338 4.55 4.88 -15.46
CA THR A 338 4.94 3.79 -16.36
C THR A 338 3.86 2.72 -16.31
N ASP A 339 3.13 2.57 -17.40
CA ASP A 339 2.03 1.61 -17.52
C ASP A 339 2.54 0.16 -17.53
N ILE A 340 1.97 -0.69 -16.69
CA ILE A 340 2.33 -2.12 -16.59
C ILE A 340 1.29 -2.92 -17.37
N THR A 341 1.72 -3.57 -18.43
CA THR A 341 0.82 -4.27 -19.36
C THR A 341 1.02 -5.78 -19.43
N GLY A 342 1.99 -6.30 -18.67
CA GLY A 342 2.31 -7.72 -18.57
C GLY A 342 2.03 -8.27 -17.17
N GLY A 343 1.77 -9.58 -17.08
CA GLY A 343 1.50 -10.24 -15.81
C GLY A 343 0.02 -10.21 -15.40
N TYR A 344 -0.26 -10.73 -14.22
CA TYR A 344 -1.61 -10.87 -13.65
C TYR A 344 -1.53 -11.15 -12.15
N ALA A 345 -2.63 -10.94 -11.43
CA ALA A 345 -2.84 -11.45 -10.07
C ALA A 345 -3.72 -12.70 -10.11
N ILE A 346 -3.44 -13.67 -9.23
CA ILE A 346 -4.20 -14.93 -9.06
C ILE A 346 -4.83 -14.99 -7.66
N GLY A 347 -5.64 -16.01 -7.41
CA GLY A 347 -6.22 -16.29 -6.09
C GLY A 347 -7.48 -17.13 -6.22
N CYS A 348 -8.17 -17.36 -5.12
CA CYS A 348 -9.38 -18.20 -5.05
C CYS A 348 -9.16 -19.60 -5.67
N ASP A 349 -7.98 -20.15 -5.54
CA ASP A 349 -7.62 -21.48 -6.06
C ASP A 349 -7.33 -22.51 -4.95
N GLY A 350 -7.52 -22.11 -3.69
CA GLY A 350 -7.25 -22.92 -2.51
C GLY A 350 -5.84 -22.79 -1.96
N ASN A 351 -5.06 -21.81 -2.47
CA ASN A 351 -3.74 -21.48 -1.96
C ASN A 351 -3.66 -19.98 -1.63
N ASN A 352 -2.99 -19.66 -0.54
CA ASN A 352 -2.69 -18.29 -0.17
C ASN A 352 -1.43 -17.83 -0.89
N THR A 353 -1.52 -16.79 -1.69
CA THR A 353 -0.39 -16.27 -2.48
C THR A 353 0.70 -15.65 -1.62
N GLN A 354 0.35 -15.08 -0.46
CA GLN A 354 1.29 -14.47 0.47
C GLN A 354 2.13 -15.53 1.22
N SER A 355 1.45 -16.52 1.79
CA SER A 355 2.10 -17.55 2.61
C SER A 355 2.61 -18.74 1.79
N GLY A 356 2.12 -18.95 0.59
CA GLY A 356 2.35 -20.14 -0.24
C GLY A 356 1.75 -21.44 0.35
N LYS A 357 0.84 -21.32 1.33
CA LYS A 357 0.21 -22.44 2.00
C LYS A 357 -1.21 -22.69 1.48
N PRO A 358 -1.74 -23.94 1.60
CA PRO A 358 -3.15 -24.17 1.34
C PRO A 358 -4.05 -23.34 2.26
N GLU A 359 -5.16 -22.87 1.71
CA GLU A 359 -6.21 -22.19 2.45
C GLU A 359 -6.97 -23.19 3.37
N PRO A 360 -7.67 -22.69 4.40
CA PRO A 360 -8.49 -23.53 5.27
C PRO A 360 -9.51 -24.36 4.49
N ALA A 361 -9.82 -25.57 5.00
CA ALA A 361 -10.82 -26.44 4.37
C ALA A 361 -12.20 -25.74 4.32
N GLY A 362 -12.79 -25.65 3.15
CA GLY A 362 -14.05 -24.96 2.93
C GLY A 362 -13.92 -23.61 2.26
N SER A 363 -12.71 -23.13 2.01
CA SER A 363 -12.46 -21.91 1.23
C SER A 363 -13.10 -21.99 -0.16
N GLY A 364 -13.51 -20.83 -0.67
CA GLY A 364 -14.16 -20.71 -1.97
C GLY A 364 -13.18 -20.91 -3.12
N ILE A 365 -13.57 -21.68 -4.12
CA ILE A 365 -12.75 -21.94 -5.32
C ILE A 365 -13.43 -21.34 -6.54
N VAL A 366 -12.69 -20.50 -7.26
CA VAL A 366 -13.10 -19.93 -8.56
C VAL A 366 -12.03 -20.28 -9.60
N PRO A 367 -12.22 -21.35 -10.38
CA PRO A 367 -11.19 -21.83 -11.31
C PRO A 367 -10.75 -20.75 -12.29
N GLY A 368 -9.44 -20.49 -12.34
CA GLY A 368 -8.85 -19.48 -13.23
C GLY A 368 -9.15 -18.04 -12.85
N ALA A 369 -9.51 -17.78 -11.60
CA ALA A 369 -9.66 -16.42 -11.07
C ALA A 369 -8.36 -15.64 -11.23
N ARG A 370 -8.44 -14.45 -11.86
CA ARG A 370 -7.29 -13.56 -12.03
C ARG A 370 -7.69 -12.17 -12.48
N TRP A 371 -6.86 -11.20 -12.16
CA TRP A 371 -6.87 -9.89 -12.76
C TRP A 371 -5.66 -9.76 -13.68
N ASN A 372 -5.86 -9.45 -14.96
CA ASN A 372 -4.77 -9.26 -15.90
C ASN A 372 -4.35 -7.79 -15.95
N ALA A 373 -3.04 -7.53 -16.00
CA ALA A 373 -2.51 -6.22 -16.35
C ALA A 373 -2.88 -5.91 -17.81
N THR A 374 -3.29 -4.68 -18.08
CA THR A 374 -3.73 -4.22 -19.41
C THR A 374 -3.32 -2.76 -19.61
N ALA A 375 -3.27 -2.31 -20.86
CA ALA A 375 -2.98 -0.90 -21.14
C ALA A 375 -3.95 0.06 -20.46
N GLY A 376 -3.42 1.04 -19.74
CA GLY A 376 -4.14 1.97 -18.91
C GLY A 376 -4.41 1.42 -17.50
N TRP A 377 -5.44 1.88 -16.84
CA TRP A 377 -5.78 1.38 -15.51
C TRP A 377 -6.32 -0.04 -15.55
N ASP A 378 -5.84 -0.88 -14.65
CA ASP A 378 -6.35 -2.22 -14.38
C ASP A 378 -6.38 -2.54 -12.88
N PRO A 379 -7.16 -3.56 -12.44
CA PRO A 379 -7.31 -3.88 -11.03
C PRO A 379 -6.20 -4.78 -10.46
N VAL A 380 -4.97 -4.68 -10.95
CA VAL A 380 -3.78 -5.33 -10.37
C VAL A 380 -2.62 -4.37 -10.22
N THR A 381 -2.44 -3.41 -11.14
CA THR A 381 -1.34 -2.44 -11.11
C THR A 381 -1.81 -0.98 -11.16
N GLY A 382 -3.13 -0.74 -11.17
CA GLY A 382 -3.65 0.61 -11.32
C GLY A 382 -3.15 1.26 -12.62
N TYR A 383 -2.66 2.48 -12.56
CA TYR A 383 -2.00 3.17 -13.67
C TYR A 383 -0.49 2.88 -13.80
N GLY A 384 0.02 1.92 -13.02
CA GLY A 384 1.42 1.50 -13.07
C GLY A 384 2.34 2.20 -12.07
N THR A 385 3.65 2.18 -12.37
CA THR A 385 4.71 2.56 -11.43
C THR A 385 5.17 4.01 -11.62
N PRO A 386 5.81 4.63 -10.62
CA PRO A 386 6.12 6.06 -10.65
C PRO A 386 7.25 6.39 -11.65
N ASP A 387 7.16 7.54 -12.30
CA ASP A 387 8.28 8.22 -12.94
C ASP A 387 8.44 9.58 -12.24
N PHE A 388 9.37 9.65 -11.29
CA PHE A 388 9.55 10.84 -10.46
C PHE A 388 9.85 12.09 -11.28
N GLY A 389 10.66 11.97 -12.33
CA GLY A 389 10.98 13.11 -13.19
C GLY A 389 9.72 13.75 -13.80
N LYS A 390 8.87 12.92 -14.42
CA LYS A 390 7.60 13.38 -14.99
C LYS A 390 6.60 13.87 -13.95
N LEU A 391 6.51 13.18 -12.82
CA LEU A 391 5.66 13.60 -11.70
C LEU A 391 6.08 14.97 -11.16
N LYS A 392 7.39 15.18 -10.94
CA LYS A 392 7.94 16.46 -10.47
C LYS A 392 7.62 17.59 -11.43
N ASP A 393 7.84 17.41 -12.72
CA ASP A 393 7.53 18.42 -13.72
C ASP A 393 6.02 18.74 -13.74
N LEU A 394 5.16 17.74 -13.64
CA LEU A 394 3.71 17.93 -13.54
C LEU A 394 3.31 18.74 -12.30
N VAL A 395 3.83 18.41 -11.13
CA VAL A 395 3.38 19.04 -9.88
C VAL A 395 3.98 20.42 -9.65
N LEU A 396 4.99 20.79 -10.42
CA LEU A 396 5.59 22.12 -10.42
C LEU A 396 5.02 23.07 -11.49
N SER A 397 4.37 22.54 -12.53
CA SER A 397 3.70 23.30 -13.60
C SER A 397 2.42 24.09 -13.13
#